data_d86e0717ca0ef3eda389a8dcd95d1c46
#
_entry.id   d86e0717ca0ef3eda389a8dcd95d1c46
#
_cell.length_a   1.000
_cell.length_b   1.000
_cell.length_c   1.000
_cell.angle_alpha   90.00
_cell.angle_beta   90.00
_cell.angle_gamma   90.00
#
_symmetry.space_group_name_H-M   'P 1'
#
loop_
_entity.id
_entity.type
_entity.pdbx_description
1 polymer ?
#
loop_
_entity_poly.entity_id
_entity_poly.type
_entity_poly.pdbx_seq_one_letter_code
_entity_poly.pdbx_strand_id
1 'polypeptide(L)'
;MKTTAIILAAGKGSRMHSKIEKQFMELGGYPVIYYALKTFEESPVDAIILVTGKNSVEYCRHEIVEKYHFTKVVSVVEGGENRYDSVYNGLRACSETDYVMIHDGARPFVTQDMIVRSIRTLAEYKACTVGMPVRIRSRL
;
A
#
# COMPACT_ATOMS: atom_id res chain seq x y z
N MET A 1 -15.95 10.13 -8.88
CA MET A 1 -15.65 8.69 -8.76
C MET A 1 -14.81 8.44 -7.52
N LYS A 2 -15.22 7.50 -6.72
CA LYS A 2 -14.50 7.17 -5.49
C LYS A 2 -13.38 6.16 -5.77
N THR A 3 -12.18 6.48 -5.33
CA THR A 3 -10.99 5.62 -5.45
C THR A 3 -10.48 5.26 -4.06
N THR A 4 -10.30 3.99 -3.80
CA THR A 4 -9.74 3.49 -2.55
C THR A 4 -8.40 2.83 -2.82
N ALA A 5 -7.39 3.19 -2.04
CA ALA A 5 -6.08 2.55 -2.11
C ALA A 5 -5.98 1.45 -1.05
N ILE A 6 -5.52 0.29 -1.44
CA ILE A 6 -5.22 -0.82 -0.53
C ILE A 6 -3.70 -0.90 -0.44
N ILE A 7 -3.16 -0.65 0.74
CA ILE A 7 -1.73 -0.70 1.00
C ILE A 7 -1.43 -2.00 1.75
N LEU A 8 -0.62 -2.86 1.13
CA LEU A 8 -0.30 -4.17 1.67
C LEU A 8 0.97 -4.12 2.51
N ALA A 9 0.86 -4.45 3.76
CA ALA A 9 1.96 -4.48 4.72
C ALA A 9 1.94 -5.77 5.56
N ALA A 10 1.41 -6.85 4.99
CA ALA A 10 1.24 -8.12 5.70
C ALA A 10 2.38 -9.11 5.47
N GLY A 11 3.35 -8.79 4.63
CA GLY A 11 4.49 -9.66 4.34
C GLY A 11 5.40 -9.83 5.54
N LYS A 12 5.82 -11.06 5.81
CA LYS A 12 6.69 -11.38 6.95
C LYS A 12 8.17 -11.10 6.69
N GLY A 13 8.54 -10.66 5.48
CA GLY A 13 9.94 -10.37 5.17
C GLY A 13 10.87 -11.54 5.43
N SER A 14 10.47 -12.75 5.06
CA SER A 14 11.16 -14.01 5.39
C SER A 14 12.60 -14.11 4.88
N ARG A 15 13.01 -13.21 4.01
CA ARG A 15 14.37 -13.16 3.48
C ARG A 15 15.32 -12.30 4.33
N MET A 16 14.78 -11.56 5.29
CA MET A 16 15.59 -10.76 6.19
C MET A 16 15.54 -11.42 7.56
N HIS A 17 16.67 -11.88 8.05
CA HIS A 17 16.80 -12.48 9.38
C HIS A 17 16.64 -11.42 10.48
N SER A 18 15.67 -10.53 10.32
CA SER A 18 15.37 -9.45 11.24
C SER A 18 14.08 -9.75 11.98
N LYS A 19 14.03 -9.41 13.26
CA LYS A 19 12.82 -9.49 14.07
C LYS A 19 11.79 -8.43 13.67
N ILE A 20 12.20 -7.43 12.87
CA ILE A 20 11.34 -6.33 12.41
C ILE A 20 10.97 -6.59 10.96
N GLU A 21 9.68 -6.55 10.65
CA GLU A 21 9.20 -6.69 9.30
C GLU A 21 9.71 -5.53 8.43
N LYS A 22 10.03 -5.81 7.16
CA LYS A 22 10.65 -4.87 6.24
C LYS A 22 9.92 -3.52 6.16
N GLN A 23 8.59 -3.53 6.14
CA GLN A 23 7.79 -2.32 6.02
C GLN A 23 7.87 -1.41 7.25
N PHE A 24 8.33 -1.92 8.39
CA PHE A 24 8.47 -1.14 9.63
C PHE A 24 9.91 -0.74 9.92
N MET A 25 10.86 -1.14 9.10
CA MET A 25 12.26 -0.73 9.25
C MET A 25 12.38 0.76 8.96
N GLU A 26 13.28 1.44 9.67
CA GLU A 26 13.48 2.87 9.49
C GLU A 26 14.26 3.19 8.23
N LEU A 27 13.82 4.22 7.53
CA LEU A 27 14.46 4.81 6.39
C LEU A 27 14.35 6.33 6.52
N GLY A 28 15.48 7.01 6.72
CA GLY A 28 15.47 8.46 6.88
C GLY A 28 14.70 8.97 8.10
N GLY A 29 14.66 8.18 9.18
CA GLY A 29 13.97 8.56 10.41
C GLY A 29 12.51 8.16 10.51
N TYR A 30 11.96 7.54 9.46
CA TYR A 30 10.56 7.09 9.42
C TYR A 30 10.50 5.62 9.02
N PRO A 31 9.48 4.87 9.47
CA PRO A 31 9.28 3.51 8.97
C PRO A 31 9.01 3.54 7.45
N VAL A 32 9.49 2.51 6.74
CA VAL A 32 9.37 2.44 5.28
C VAL A 32 7.93 2.67 4.81
N ILE A 33 6.96 2.08 5.49
CA ILE A 33 5.53 2.22 5.17
C ILE A 33 5.04 3.68 5.21
N TYR A 34 5.68 4.51 6.02
CA TYR A 34 5.33 5.92 6.12
C TYR A 34 5.34 6.62 4.75
N TYR A 35 6.36 6.35 3.94
CA TYR A 35 6.53 7.05 2.66
C TYR A 35 5.39 6.75 1.68
N ALA A 36 4.99 5.49 1.57
CA ALA A 36 3.84 5.12 0.74
C ALA A 36 2.56 5.75 1.27
N LEU A 37 2.29 5.62 2.57
CA LEU A 37 1.08 6.20 3.17
C LEU A 37 1.04 7.72 3.02
N LYS A 38 2.17 8.39 3.22
CA LYS A 38 2.27 9.85 3.05
C LYS A 38 1.91 10.27 1.63
N THR A 39 2.46 9.57 0.63
CA THR A 39 2.17 9.87 -0.76
C THR A 39 0.69 9.66 -1.09
N PHE A 40 0.09 8.57 -0.63
CA PHE A 40 -1.33 8.31 -0.85
C PHE A 40 -2.22 9.28 -0.07
N GLU A 41 -1.83 9.66 1.16
CA GLU A 41 -2.58 10.65 1.95
C GLU A 41 -2.67 11.99 1.25
N GLU A 42 -1.61 12.39 0.56
CA GLU A 42 -1.55 13.65 -0.17
C GLU A 42 -2.05 13.54 -1.62
N SER A 43 -2.50 12.36 -2.03
CA SER A 43 -2.97 12.09 -3.38
C SER A 43 -4.48 12.32 -3.51
N PRO A 44 -5.02 12.24 -4.76
CA PRO A 44 -6.47 12.34 -4.96
C PRO A 44 -7.29 11.13 -4.52
N VAL A 45 -6.69 10.06 -3.99
CA VAL A 45 -7.48 8.92 -3.50
C VAL A 45 -8.40 9.36 -2.35
N ASP A 46 -9.58 8.77 -2.27
CA ASP A 46 -10.58 9.15 -1.28
C ASP A 46 -10.39 8.45 0.05
N ALA A 47 -9.91 7.22 0.02
CA ALA A 47 -9.74 6.41 1.22
C ALA A 47 -8.57 5.45 1.06
N ILE A 48 -8.01 5.04 2.19
CA ILE A 48 -6.93 4.07 2.26
C ILE A 48 -7.33 2.94 3.20
N ILE A 49 -7.14 1.71 2.76
CA ILE A 49 -7.23 0.52 3.60
C ILE A 49 -5.82 0.01 3.82
N LEU A 50 -5.39 -0.10 5.06
CA LEU A 50 -4.08 -0.66 5.39
C LEU A 50 -4.26 -2.12 5.80
N VAL A 51 -3.59 -3.02 5.08
CA VAL A 51 -3.62 -4.46 5.37
C VAL A 51 -2.29 -4.85 5.97
N THR A 52 -2.31 -5.36 7.17
CA THR A 52 -1.10 -5.65 7.94
C THR A 52 -1.13 -7.07 8.49
N GLY A 53 -0.03 -7.54 9.04
CA GLY A 53 0.02 -8.83 9.70
C GLY A 53 -0.89 -8.88 10.91
N LYS A 54 -1.32 -10.08 11.28
CA LYS A 54 -2.26 -10.31 12.38
C LYS A 54 -1.85 -9.62 13.69
N ASN A 55 -0.57 -9.69 14.02
CA ASN A 55 -0.07 -9.14 15.27
C ASN A 55 0.34 -7.67 15.17
N SER A 56 0.13 -7.04 14.03
CA SER A 56 0.57 -5.67 13.76
C SER A 56 -0.58 -4.69 13.56
N VAL A 57 -1.83 -5.13 13.65
CA VAL A 57 -3.00 -4.27 13.44
C VAL A 57 -3.02 -3.11 14.44
N GLU A 58 -2.92 -3.41 15.73
CA GLU A 58 -2.93 -2.37 16.76
C GLU A 58 -1.70 -1.47 16.70
N TYR A 59 -0.53 -2.06 16.43
CA TYR A 59 0.69 -1.29 16.23
C TYR A 59 0.53 -0.28 15.09
N CYS A 60 0.03 -0.73 13.94
CA CYS A 60 -0.16 0.16 12.79
C CYS A 60 -1.20 1.24 13.08
N ARG A 61 -2.28 0.89 13.78
CA ARG A 61 -3.32 1.85 14.11
C ARG A 61 -2.77 2.99 14.97
N HIS A 62 -1.98 2.68 15.99
CA HIS A 62 -1.47 3.66 16.95
C HIS A 62 -0.15 4.28 16.52
N GLU A 63 0.82 3.48 16.10
CA GLU A 63 2.18 3.93 15.83
C GLU A 63 2.42 4.41 14.40
N ILE A 64 1.48 4.16 13.51
CA ILE A 64 1.58 4.59 12.10
C ILE A 64 0.44 5.55 11.75
N VAL A 65 -0.81 5.09 11.83
CA VAL A 65 -1.96 5.88 11.39
C VAL A 65 -2.20 7.09 12.30
N GLU A 66 -2.33 6.87 13.59
CA GLU A 66 -2.58 7.96 14.54
C GLU A 66 -1.37 8.86 14.71
N LYS A 67 -0.19 8.27 14.88
CA LYS A 67 1.05 9.00 15.12
C LYS A 67 1.35 10.01 14.00
N TYR A 68 1.16 9.62 12.75
CA TYR A 68 1.46 10.47 11.59
C TYR A 68 0.23 11.13 10.98
N HIS A 69 -0.92 11.03 11.63
CA HIS A 69 -2.17 11.69 11.21
C HIS A 69 -2.62 11.33 9.78
N PHE A 70 -2.58 10.05 9.44
CA PHE A 70 -3.05 9.57 8.14
C PHE A 70 -4.58 9.46 8.16
N THR A 71 -5.25 10.59 7.94
CA THR A 71 -6.71 10.70 8.07
C THR A 71 -7.49 9.95 7.00
N LYS A 72 -6.88 9.68 5.83
CA LYS A 72 -7.53 8.90 4.78
C LYS A 72 -7.54 7.41 5.06
N VAL A 73 -6.72 6.94 6.01
CA VAL A 73 -6.76 5.53 6.43
C VAL A 73 -8.03 5.31 7.23
N VAL A 74 -9.02 4.71 6.60
CA VAL A 74 -10.34 4.49 7.20
C VAL A 74 -10.44 3.14 7.90
N SER A 75 -9.52 2.21 7.60
CA SER A 75 -9.53 0.88 8.21
C SER A 75 -8.12 0.29 8.19
N VAL A 76 -7.77 -0.39 9.27
CA VAL A 76 -6.56 -1.22 9.36
C VAL A 76 -7.04 -2.64 9.62
N VAL A 77 -6.73 -3.54 8.70
CA VAL A 77 -7.24 -4.91 8.74
C VAL A 77 -6.10 -5.92 8.66
N GLU A 78 -6.40 -7.12 9.12
CA GLU A 78 -5.49 -8.25 9.11
C GLU A 78 -5.39 -8.85 7.71
N GLY A 79 -4.16 -9.14 7.25
CA GLY A 79 -3.92 -9.88 6.02
C GLY A 79 -4.04 -11.38 6.22
N GLY A 80 -3.96 -12.12 5.13
CA GLY A 80 -3.99 -13.57 5.13
C GLY A 80 -2.60 -14.18 5.03
N GLU A 81 -2.55 -15.49 4.80
CA GLU A 81 -1.31 -16.24 4.71
C GLU A 81 -0.43 -15.84 3.53
N ASN A 82 -1.05 -15.44 2.43
CA ASN A 82 -0.34 -15.02 1.24
C ASN A 82 -0.87 -13.67 0.74
N ARG A 83 -0.20 -13.11 -0.28
CA ARG A 83 -0.57 -11.80 -0.84
C ARG A 83 -2.00 -11.79 -1.36
N TYR A 84 -2.42 -12.89 -1.97
CA TYR A 84 -3.76 -13.04 -2.52
C TYR A 84 -4.84 -12.88 -1.44
N ASP A 85 -4.66 -13.54 -0.31
CA ASP A 85 -5.60 -13.45 0.82
C ASP A 85 -5.61 -12.05 1.43
N SER A 86 -4.45 -11.40 1.47
CA SER A 86 -4.34 -10.03 1.98
C SER A 86 -5.07 -9.04 1.09
N VAL A 87 -4.95 -9.16 -0.23
CA VAL A 87 -5.71 -8.35 -1.19
C VAL A 87 -7.22 -8.56 -0.99
N TYR A 88 -7.64 -9.81 -0.85
CA TYR A 88 -9.05 -10.13 -0.63
C TYR A 88 -9.59 -9.49 0.65
N ASN A 89 -8.84 -9.58 1.74
CA ASN A 89 -9.25 -8.96 3.01
C ASN A 89 -9.34 -7.44 2.88
N GLY A 90 -8.43 -6.82 2.15
CA GLY A 90 -8.47 -5.39 1.86
C GLY A 90 -9.69 -5.01 1.05
N LEU A 91 -10.02 -5.79 0.03
CA LEU A 91 -11.21 -5.56 -0.81
C LEU A 91 -12.49 -5.67 0.00
N ARG A 92 -12.57 -6.63 0.90
CA ARG A 92 -13.74 -6.79 1.78
C ARG A 92 -13.91 -5.62 2.75
N ALA A 93 -12.83 -4.95 3.10
CA ALA A 93 -12.87 -3.80 4.00
C ALA A 93 -13.28 -2.50 3.31
N CYS A 94 -13.27 -2.48 1.97
CA CYS A 94 -13.69 -1.30 1.22
C CYS A 94 -15.20 -1.07 1.39
N SER A 95 -15.57 0.17 1.62
CA SER A 95 -16.96 0.60 1.43
C SER A 95 -17.18 0.79 -0.07
N GLU A 96 -18.36 1.24 -0.47
CA GLU A 96 -18.66 1.48 -1.87
C GLU A 96 -17.56 2.33 -2.53
N THR A 97 -16.95 1.81 -3.59
CA THR A 97 -15.86 2.46 -4.30
C THR A 97 -15.93 2.10 -5.78
N ASP A 98 -15.51 3.01 -6.65
CA ASP A 98 -15.52 2.77 -8.09
C ASP A 98 -14.23 2.11 -8.55
N TYR A 99 -13.10 2.50 -7.98
CA TYR A 99 -11.79 1.98 -8.33
C TYR A 99 -10.99 1.62 -7.09
N VAL A 100 -10.15 0.61 -7.24
CA VAL A 100 -9.23 0.17 -6.19
C VAL A 100 -7.81 0.20 -6.75
N MET A 101 -6.90 0.79 -6.00
CA MET A 101 -5.47 0.76 -6.27
C MET A 101 -4.80 -0.11 -5.23
N ILE A 102 -3.93 -1.01 -5.66
CA ILE A 102 -3.23 -1.93 -4.77
C ILE A 102 -1.74 -1.60 -4.82
N HIS A 103 -1.14 -1.38 -3.66
CA HIS A 103 0.27 -1.00 -3.55
C HIS A 103 0.95 -1.71 -2.39
N ASP A 104 2.19 -2.13 -2.58
CA ASP A 104 2.99 -2.75 -1.52
C ASP A 104 3.57 -1.67 -0.59
N GLY A 105 3.27 -1.77 0.70
CA GLY A 105 3.72 -0.80 1.70
C GLY A 105 5.22 -0.76 1.91
N ALA A 106 5.94 -1.81 1.50
CA ALA A 106 7.39 -1.87 1.57
C ALA A 106 8.09 -1.16 0.40
N ARG A 107 7.34 -0.59 -0.55
CA ARG A 107 7.87 0.17 -1.68
C ARG A 107 7.70 1.66 -1.43
N PRO A 108 8.76 2.37 -0.97
CA PRO A 108 8.61 3.75 -0.50
C PRO A 108 8.62 4.80 -1.61
N PHE A 109 8.91 4.43 -2.86
CA PHE A 109 9.18 5.40 -3.92
C PHE A 109 8.01 5.68 -4.87
N VAL A 110 6.79 5.34 -4.48
CA VAL A 110 5.60 5.74 -5.23
C VAL A 110 5.49 7.27 -5.24
N THR A 111 5.13 7.83 -6.38
CA THR A 111 5.03 9.29 -6.56
C THR A 111 3.60 9.73 -6.79
N GLN A 112 3.32 11.02 -6.55
CA GLN A 112 2.02 11.61 -6.87
C GLN A 112 1.68 11.45 -8.35
N ASP A 113 2.67 11.63 -9.23
CA ASP A 113 2.47 11.46 -10.67
C ASP A 113 1.99 10.05 -11.03
N MET A 114 2.60 9.02 -10.44
CA MET A 114 2.18 7.63 -10.67
C MET A 114 0.72 7.42 -10.25
N ILE A 115 0.33 7.95 -9.11
CA ILE A 115 -1.04 7.80 -8.59
C ILE A 115 -2.03 8.54 -9.49
N VAL A 116 -1.76 9.78 -9.82
CA VAL A 116 -2.64 10.61 -10.66
C VAL A 116 -2.81 9.98 -12.05
N ARG A 117 -1.72 9.53 -12.66
CA ARG A 117 -1.77 8.88 -13.97
C ARG A 117 -2.54 7.58 -13.94
N SER A 118 -2.39 6.81 -12.87
CA SER A 118 -3.15 5.56 -12.70
C SER A 118 -4.65 5.82 -12.59
N ILE A 119 -5.06 6.83 -11.83
CA ILE A 119 -6.46 7.21 -11.70
C ILE A 119 -7.04 7.64 -13.06
N ARG A 120 -6.31 8.46 -13.82
CA ARG A 120 -6.73 8.87 -15.16
C ARG A 120 -6.88 7.68 -16.10
N THR A 121 -5.94 6.75 -16.04
CA THR A 121 -5.96 5.55 -16.88
C THR A 121 -7.14 4.65 -16.52
N LEU A 122 -7.45 4.49 -15.24
CA LEU A 122 -8.60 3.71 -14.78
C LEU A 122 -9.92 4.28 -15.30
N ALA A 123 -10.04 5.60 -15.36
CA ALA A 123 -11.25 6.25 -15.89
C ALA A 123 -11.49 5.90 -17.35
N GLU A 124 -10.44 5.60 -18.12
CA GLU A 124 -10.51 5.30 -19.54
C GLU A 124 -10.49 3.81 -19.85
N TYR A 125 -9.64 3.02 -19.16
CA TYR A 125 -9.36 1.63 -19.51
C TYR A 125 -9.84 0.61 -18.49
N LYS A 126 -10.45 1.01 -17.38
CA LYS A 126 -10.96 0.17 -16.28
C LYS A 126 -9.90 -0.58 -15.48
N ALA A 127 -8.73 -0.86 -16.04
CA ALA A 127 -7.62 -1.49 -15.32
C ALA A 127 -6.29 -1.03 -15.87
N CYS A 128 -5.30 -0.90 -14.99
CA CYS A 128 -3.94 -0.56 -15.38
C CYS A 128 -2.93 -1.08 -14.35
N THR A 129 -1.67 -1.13 -14.77
CA THR A 129 -0.56 -1.39 -13.85
C THR A 129 0.56 -0.40 -14.17
N VAL A 130 1.31 -0.04 -13.14
CA VAL A 130 2.48 0.83 -13.30
C VAL A 130 3.71 -0.05 -13.47
N GLY A 131 4.42 0.15 -14.56
CA GLY A 131 5.64 -0.58 -14.83
C GLY A 131 6.72 0.34 -15.37
N MET A 132 7.95 -0.15 -15.33
CA MET A 132 9.08 0.51 -15.95
C MET A 132 9.60 -0.38 -17.09
N PRO A 133 10.11 0.21 -18.20
CA PRO A 133 10.72 -0.59 -19.25
C PRO A 133 11.86 -1.41 -18.69
N VAL A 134 11.81 -2.72 -18.91
CA VAL A 134 12.88 -3.62 -18.51
C VAL A 134 13.92 -3.66 -19.62
N ARG A 135 15.17 -3.35 -19.29
CA ARG A 135 16.29 -3.60 -20.23
C ARG A 135 16.63 -5.07 -20.18
N ILE A 136 16.19 -5.79 -21.18
CA ILE A 136 16.58 -7.19 -21.33
C ILE A 136 17.99 -7.19 -21.90
N ARG A 137 18.98 -7.65 -21.11
CA ARG A 137 20.28 -7.96 -21.65
C ARG A 137 20.13 -9.26 -22.41
N SER A 138 20.15 -9.17 -23.71
CA SER A 138 20.24 -10.34 -24.58
C SER A 138 21.54 -11.08 -24.28
N ARG A 139 21.43 -12.29 -23.76
CA ARG A 139 22.54 -13.24 -23.62
C ARG A 139 22.46 -14.22 -24.75
N LEU A 140 22.79 -13.75 -25.91
CA LEU A 140 23.02 -14.65 -27.03
C LEU A 140 24.50 -14.88 -27.21
#